data_3f88ea8957dbb95922def7c54f94fcee
#
_entry.id   3f88ea8957dbb95922def7c54f94fcee
#
_cell.length_a   1.000
_cell.length_b   1.000
_cell.length_c   1.000
_cell.angle_alpha   90.00
_cell.angle_beta   90.00
_cell.angle_gamma   90.00
#
_symmetry.space_group_name_H-M   'P 1'
#
loop_
_entity.id
_entity.type
_entity.pdbx_description
1 polymer ?
#
loop_
_entity_poly.entity_id
_entity_poly.type
_entity_poly.pdbx_seq_one_letter_code
_entity_poly.pdbx_strand_id
1 'polypeptide(L)'
;MGDGRKQFIPRINPRLPRRSLDCQLFAGEKTERPTPRRRREARQKGQVYKSQEISSALLLLATFAIIYISLPHMKEEFVKLFTFVLSLNPGVLSTPAGLIGFYPLIILSFGKLLFPLLATVLVTGLMSNILQTGFILSGEPLHLKPERLNPIEGFKRIFSRRALIQLLKSLAKLMVVLIITRLLVKKFLNRITLLSLMEMEEGIGVIGYLAMRLGLGCGAALLIVGLMDILYQRWEHERSLMMSKEEIKEEMKRMEGDPQLRARIRERQRQMAARRMMEDVPKADLVVTNPSQYAVA
;
A
#
# COMPACT_ATOMS: atom_id res chain seq x y z
N MET A 1 2.44 -71.64 -46.71
CA MET A 1 3.70 -71.10 -46.16
C MET A 1 3.63 -69.66 -46.10
N GLY A 2 3.32 -69.08 -44.98
CA GLY A 2 3.12 -67.65 -44.75
C GLY A 2 3.46 -67.32 -43.31
N ASP A 3 4.63 -66.79 -43.15
CA ASP A 3 5.26 -66.44 -41.89
C ASP A 3 4.58 -65.19 -41.28
N GLY A 4 3.89 -65.40 -40.19
CA GLY A 4 3.21 -64.35 -39.44
C GLY A 4 4.09 -63.77 -38.32
N ARG A 5 4.88 -62.77 -38.62
CA ARG A 5 5.59 -62.00 -37.58
C ARG A 5 4.60 -61.17 -36.77
N LYS A 6 4.29 -61.63 -35.58
CA LYS A 6 3.58 -60.86 -34.56
C LYS A 6 4.54 -59.76 -34.04
N GLN A 7 4.28 -58.49 -34.41
CA GLN A 7 4.90 -57.33 -33.81
C GLN A 7 4.48 -57.23 -32.32
N PHE A 8 5.44 -57.38 -31.46
CA PHE A 8 5.31 -57.23 -30.02
C PHE A 8 5.24 -55.73 -29.69
N ILE A 9 4.03 -55.18 -29.50
CA ILE A 9 3.85 -53.84 -29.01
C ILE A 9 3.91 -53.87 -27.49
N PRO A 10 4.90 -53.25 -26.81
CA PRO A 10 4.93 -53.22 -25.35
C PRO A 10 3.75 -52.40 -24.83
N ARG A 11 2.89 -53.03 -24.05
CA ARG A 11 1.83 -52.35 -23.31
C ARG A 11 2.46 -51.36 -22.32
N ILE A 12 2.36 -50.08 -22.58
CA ILE A 12 2.74 -49.02 -21.67
C ILE A 12 1.80 -49.08 -20.46
N ASN A 13 2.37 -49.39 -19.31
CA ASN A 13 1.66 -49.49 -18.04
C ASN A 13 1.23 -48.10 -17.56
N PRO A 14 -0.08 -47.76 -17.43
CA PRO A 14 -0.55 -46.41 -17.11
C PRO A 14 -0.44 -46.04 -15.62
N ARG A 15 0.31 -46.82 -14.81
CA ARG A 15 0.42 -46.62 -13.36
C ARG A 15 1.77 -46.13 -12.87
N LEU A 16 2.52 -45.41 -13.67
CA LEU A 16 3.62 -44.64 -13.11
C LEU A 16 3.02 -43.40 -12.41
N PRO A 17 3.28 -43.21 -11.10
CA PRO A 17 2.88 -41.99 -10.44
C PRO A 17 3.54 -40.83 -11.20
N ARG A 18 2.72 -39.91 -11.75
CA ARG A 18 3.22 -38.61 -12.21
C ARG A 18 3.90 -37.98 -11.01
N ARG A 19 5.21 -38.19 -10.85
CA ARG A 19 6.02 -37.31 -10.05
C ARG A 19 5.87 -35.95 -10.70
N SER A 20 5.03 -35.09 -10.12
CA SER A 20 5.10 -33.70 -10.37
C SER A 20 6.55 -33.32 -10.11
N LEU A 21 7.27 -33.02 -11.17
CA LEU A 21 8.60 -32.41 -11.06
C LEU A 21 8.35 -31.11 -10.28
N ASP A 22 8.75 -31.11 -9.03
CA ASP A 22 8.64 -29.96 -8.15
C ASP A 22 9.62 -28.93 -8.69
N CYS A 23 9.14 -28.10 -9.62
CA CYS A 23 9.94 -27.02 -10.24
C CYS A 23 10.48 -26.03 -9.19
N GLN A 24 10.01 -26.12 -7.96
CA GLN A 24 10.52 -25.33 -6.83
C GLN A 24 11.94 -25.76 -6.39
N LEU A 25 12.37 -27.01 -6.68
CA LEU A 25 13.72 -27.48 -6.36
C LEU A 25 14.82 -26.81 -7.22
N PHE A 26 14.45 -26.21 -8.34
CA PHE A 26 15.37 -25.50 -9.25
C PHE A 26 15.26 -23.98 -9.17
N ALA A 27 14.34 -23.45 -8.37
CA ALA A 27 14.29 -22.02 -8.08
C ALA A 27 15.43 -21.69 -7.12
N GLY A 28 16.55 -21.20 -7.63
CA GLY A 28 17.69 -20.73 -6.84
C GLY A 28 17.24 -19.79 -5.71
N GLU A 29 17.95 -19.84 -4.57
CA GLU A 29 17.64 -18.94 -3.45
C GLU A 29 17.61 -17.49 -3.91
N LYS A 30 16.56 -16.76 -3.52
CA LYS A 30 16.38 -15.35 -3.84
C LYS A 30 17.27 -14.50 -2.94
N THR A 31 18.50 -14.32 -3.35
CA THR A 31 19.55 -13.63 -2.58
C THR A 31 19.90 -12.26 -3.15
N GLU A 32 19.54 -12.00 -4.40
CA GLU A 32 19.93 -10.79 -5.11
C GLU A 32 18.89 -9.65 -4.93
N ARG A 33 19.37 -8.41 -4.92
CA ARG A 33 18.52 -7.23 -4.80
C ARG A 33 17.64 -7.05 -6.02
N PRO A 34 16.38 -6.58 -5.85
CA PRO A 34 15.48 -6.36 -6.97
C PRO A 34 16.00 -5.27 -7.91
N THR A 35 15.85 -5.51 -9.22
CA THR A 35 16.18 -4.54 -10.26
C THR A 35 15.23 -3.32 -10.21
N PRO A 36 15.63 -2.18 -10.78
CA PRO A 36 14.74 -1.01 -10.90
C PRO A 36 13.44 -1.32 -11.66
N ARG A 37 13.51 -2.22 -12.63
CA ARG A 37 12.33 -2.68 -13.40
C ARG A 37 11.38 -3.47 -12.51
N ARG A 38 11.88 -4.44 -11.74
CA ARG A 38 11.08 -5.24 -10.81
C ARG A 38 10.36 -4.36 -9.79
N ARG A 39 11.02 -3.32 -9.27
CA ARG A 39 10.40 -2.33 -8.37
C ARG A 39 9.29 -1.52 -9.06
N ARG A 40 9.50 -1.11 -10.32
CA ARG A 40 8.47 -0.39 -11.10
C ARG A 40 7.27 -1.28 -11.39
N GLU A 41 7.48 -2.53 -11.79
CA GLU A 41 6.41 -3.51 -12.03
C GLU A 41 5.61 -3.79 -10.76
N ALA A 42 6.28 -3.97 -9.62
CA ALA A 42 5.62 -4.13 -8.32
C ALA A 42 4.75 -2.91 -7.99
N ARG A 43 5.28 -1.68 -8.22
CA ARG A 43 4.53 -0.44 -8.00
C ARG A 43 3.33 -0.30 -8.92
N GLN A 44 3.46 -0.67 -10.20
CA GLN A 44 2.34 -0.69 -11.17
C GLN A 44 1.25 -1.68 -10.75
N LYS A 45 1.64 -2.82 -10.18
CA LYS A 45 0.72 -3.82 -9.61
C LYS A 45 0.11 -3.42 -8.27
N GLY A 46 0.37 -2.19 -7.79
CA GLY A 46 -0.12 -1.72 -6.50
C GLY A 46 0.55 -2.38 -5.29
N GLN A 47 1.66 -3.11 -5.49
CA GLN A 47 2.45 -3.71 -4.41
C GLN A 47 3.41 -2.65 -3.87
N VAL A 48 3.00 -1.98 -2.81
CA VAL A 48 3.78 -0.95 -2.13
C VAL A 48 3.83 -1.21 -0.64
N TYR A 49 4.90 -0.78 0.01
CA TYR A 49 4.96 -0.80 1.46
C TYR A 49 4.17 0.39 2.02
N LYS A 50 3.42 0.12 3.09
CA LYS A 50 2.64 1.12 3.78
C LYS A 50 2.57 0.74 5.25
N SER A 51 2.83 1.69 6.14
CA SER A 51 2.57 1.54 7.56
C SER A 51 1.21 2.13 7.91
N GLN A 52 0.30 1.28 8.34
CA GLN A 52 -0.99 1.71 8.84
C GLN A 52 -0.85 2.44 10.18
N GLU A 53 0.22 2.15 10.92
CA GLU A 53 0.52 2.75 12.22
C GLU A 53 0.81 4.24 12.11
N ILE A 54 1.62 4.65 11.12
CA ILE A 54 1.88 6.07 10.84
C ILE A 54 0.59 6.79 10.47
N SER A 55 -0.22 6.20 9.58
CA SER A 55 -1.48 6.83 9.16
C SER A 55 -2.41 7.04 10.36
N SER A 56 -2.54 6.04 11.24
CA SER A 56 -3.38 6.12 12.44
C SER A 56 -2.84 7.14 13.44
N ALA A 57 -1.53 7.19 13.66
CA ALA A 57 -0.90 8.14 14.57
C ALA A 57 -1.04 9.59 14.07
N LEU A 58 -0.80 9.83 12.78
CA LEU A 58 -0.98 11.15 12.17
C LEU A 58 -2.43 11.61 12.25
N LEU A 59 -3.36 10.70 11.98
CA LEU A 59 -4.79 10.98 12.04
C LEU A 59 -5.23 11.33 13.47
N LEU A 60 -4.75 10.59 14.47
CA LEU A 60 -4.99 10.85 15.88
C LEU A 60 -4.46 12.23 16.29
N LEU A 61 -3.19 12.52 15.98
CA LEU A 61 -2.55 13.80 16.30
C LEU A 61 -3.26 14.97 15.62
N ALA A 62 -3.58 14.86 14.33
CA ALA A 62 -4.26 15.91 13.58
C ALA A 62 -5.68 16.15 14.14
N THR A 63 -6.40 15.07 14.49
CA THR A 63 -7.74 15.18 15.07
C THR A 63 -7.71 15.88 16.43
N PHE A 64 -6.79 15.53 17.33
CA PHE A 64 -6.67 16.22 18.60
C PHE A 64 -6.19 17.67 18.43
N ALA A 65 -5.29 17.93 17.48
CA ALA A 65 -4.84 19.29 17.18
C ALA A 65 -5.99 20.17 16.67
N ILE A 66 -6.82 19.68 15.75
CA ILE A 66 -7.95 20.46 15.24
C ILE A 66 -9.05 20.66 16.29
N ILE A 67 -9.29 19.65 17.15
CA ILE A 67 -10.21 19.82 18.28
C ILE A 67 -9.72 20.96 19.18
N TYR A 68 -8.44 21.00 19.51
CA TYR A 68 -7.86 22.05 20.34
C TYR A 68 -8.03 23.43 19.72
N ILE A 69 -7.72 23.58 18.45
CA ILE A 69 -7.80 24.84 17.71
C ILE A 69 -9.26 25.29 17.54
N SER A 70 -10.17 24.36 17.24
CA SER A 70 -11.57 24.64 16.95
C SER A 70 -12.44 24.70 18.20
N LEU A 71 -11.94 24.33 19.38
CA LEU A 71 -12.71 24.24 20.61
C LEU A 71 -13.47 25.53 20.97
N PRO A 72 -12.87 26.76 20.89
CA PRO A 72 -13.60 28.00 21.16
C PRO A 72 -14.80 28.21 20.20
N HIS A 73 -14.56 27.99 18.90
CA HIS A 73 -15.60 28.11 17.88
C HIS A 73 -16.71 27.06 18.07
N MET A 74 -16.33 25.81 18.39
CA MET A 74 -17.29 24.75 18.67
C MET A 74 -18.15 25.07 19.90
N LYS A 75 -17.55 25.64 20.96
CA LYS A 75 -18.26 26.07 22.17
C LYS A 75 -19.31 27.16 21.81
N GLU A 76 -18.92 28.18 21.04
CA GLU A 76 -19.84 29.25 20.62
C GLU A 76 -21.00 28.69 19.78
N GLU A 77 -20.74 27.92 18.74
CA GLU A 77 -21.78 27.36 17.88
C GLU A 77 -22.69 26.39 18.64
N PHE A 78 -22.14 25.60 19.57
CA PHE A 78 -22.95 24.75 20.43
C PHE A 78 -23.87 25.53 21.35
N VAL A 79 -23.35 26.58 22.03
CA VAL A 79 -24.16 27.45 22.89
C VAL A 79 -25.26 28.17 22.09
N LYS A 80 -24.93 28.68 20.90
CA LYS A 80 -25.93 29.31 20.00
C LYS A 80 -27.04 28.34 19.63
N LEU A 81 -26.65 27.10 19.22
CA LEU A 81 -27.63 26.09 18.86
C LEU A 81 -28.50 25.70 20.05
N PHE A 82 -27.90 25.52 21.22
CA PHE A 82 -28.60 25.11 22.44
C PHE A 82 -29.56 26.19 22.95
N THR A 83 -29.11 27.44 23.03
CA THR A 83 -29.95 28.56 23.42
C THR A 83 -31.10 28.79 22.44
N PHE A 84 -30.82 28.63 21.14
CA PHE A 84 -31.86 28.72 20.12
C PHE A 84 -32.92 27.65 20.31
N VAL A 85 -32.52 26.36 20.47
CA VAL A 85 -33.44 25.23 20.67
C VAL A 85 -34.30 25.44 21.94
N LEU A 86 -33.71 25.93 23.04
CA LEU A 86 -34.43 26.21 24.29
C LEU A 86 -35.38 27.42 24.19
N SER A 87 -35.10 28.39 23.31
CA SER A 87 -35.97 29.56 23.08
C SER A 87 -37.17 29.26 22.18
N LEU A 88 -37.25 28.06 21.61
CA LEU A 88 -38.33 27.70 20.70
C LEU A 88 -39.65 27.50 21.46
N ASN A 89 -40.71 28.10 20.92
CA ASN A 89 -42.05 27.87 21.44
C ASN A 89 -42.50 26.43 21.13
N PRO A 90 -42.92 25.65 22.17
CA PRO A 90 -43.36 24.28 21.98
C PRO A 90 -44.48 24.11 20.94
N GLY A 91 -45.34 25.16 20.77
CA GLY A 91 -46.40 25.15 19.77
C GLY A 91 -45.91 25.13 18.31
N VAL A 92 -44.72 25.66 18.05
CA VAL A 92 -44.12 25.61 16.70
C VAL A 92 -43.59 24.22 16.39
N LEU A 93 -43.05 23.51 17.40
CA LEU A 93 -42.57 22.16 17.25
C LEU A 93 -43.70 21.12 17.05
N SER A 94 -44.94 21.47 17.44
CA SER A 94 -46.10 20.60 17.27
C SER A 94 -46.66 20.57 15.86
N THR A 95 -46.19 21.44 14.95
CA THR A 95 -46.66 21.53 13.59
C THR A 95 -45.62 20.92 12.60
N PRO A 96 -46.07 20.15 11.59
CA PRO A 96 -45.12 19.60 10.59
C PRO A 96 -44.33 20.72 9.84
N ALA A 97 -44.97 21.84 9.55
CA ALA A 97 -44.35 22.99 8.91
C ALA A 97 -43.26 23.62 9.79
N GLY A 98 -43.49 23.73 11.10
CA GLY A 98 -42.46 24.18 12.05
C GLY A 98 -41.24 23.25 12.08
N LEU A 99 -41.46 21.96 12.18
CA LEU A 99 -40.38 20.98 12.15
C LEU A 99 -39.53 21.08 10.86
N ILE A 100 -40.17 21.17 9.69
CA ILE A 100 -39.47 21.30 8.41
C ILE A 100 -38.62 22.57 8.38
N GLY A 101 -39.08 23.69 8.95
CA GLY A 101 -38.32 24.96 9.04
C GLY A 101 -37.05 24.88 9.88
N PHE A 102 -36.94 23.92 10.83
CA PHE A 102 -35.78 23.74 11.69
C PHE A 102 -34.68 22.89 11.09
N TYR A 103 -35.01 21.91 10.24
CA TYR A 103 -34.01 20.99 9.69
C TYR A 103 -32.81 21.68 9.04
N PRO A 104 -32.98 22.73 8.20
CA PRO A 104 -31.82 23.39 7.59
C PRO A 104 -30.89 24.03 8.61
N LEU A 105 -31.44 24.63 9.66
CA LEU A 105 -30.66 25.30 10.70
C LEU A 105 -29.85 24.27 11.52
N ILE A 106 -30.50 23.18 11.93
CA ILE A 106 -29.83 22.09 12.67
C ILE A 106 -28.73 21.50 11.81
N ILE A 107 -29.01 21.16 10.54
CA ILE A 107 -28.03 20.59 9.62
C ILE A 107 -26.85 21.54 9.43
N LEU A 108 -27.11 22.83 9.26
CA LEU A 108 -26.06 23.83 9.08
C LEU A 108 -25.17 23.96 10.33
N SER A 109 -25.78 23.99 11.52
CA SER A 109 -25.05 24.11 12.80
C SER A 109 -24.21 22.86 13.07
N PHE A 110 -24.77 21.67 12.88
CA PHE A 110 -23.98 20.42 12.95
C PHE A 110 -22.90 20.36 11.87
N GLY A 111 -23.19 20.84 10.66
CA GLY A 111 -22.19 20.98 9.60
C GLY A 111 -21.02 21.84 10.02
N LYS A 112 -21.25 23.01 10.61
CA LYS A 112 -20.19 23.90 11.11
C LYS A 112 -19.39 23.28 12.26
N LEU A 113 -20.03 22.53 13.14
CA LEU A 113 -19.37 21.83 14.24
C LEU A 113 -18.49 20.67 13.76
N LEU A 114 -18.98 19.89 12.81
CA LEU A 114 -18.32 18.67 12.36
C LEU A 114 -17.35 18.88 11.20
N PHE A 115 -17.55 19.92 10.39
CA PHE A 115 -16.76 20.18 9.19
C PHE A 115 -15.24 20.26 9.46
N PRO A 116 -14.74 20.97 10.47
CA PRO A 116 -13.30 21.00 10.76
C PRO A 116 -12.72 19.64 11.04
N LEU A 117 -13.46 18.79 11.77
CA LEU A 117 -13.04 17.43 12.09
C LEU A 117 -13.03 16.54 10.84
N LEU A 118 -14.13 16.53 10.10
CA LEU A 118 -14.27 15.71 8.89
C LEU A 118 -13.25 16.11 7.83
N ALA A 119 -13.05 17.41 7.60
CA ALA A 119 -12.06 17.93 6.68
C ALA A 119 -10.65 17.51 7.10
N THR A 120 -10.31 17.60 8.38
CA THR A 120 -9.00 17.17 8.90
C THR A 120 -8.77 15.69 8.72
N VAL A 121 -9.77 14.86 9.05
CA VAL A 121 -9.68 13.39 8.87
C VAL A 121 -9.47 13.04 7.40
N LEU A 122 -10.22 13.67 6.50
CA LEU A 122 -10.13 13.44 5.06
C LEU A 122 -8.76 13.87 4.52
N VAL A 123 -8.34 15.11 4.82
CA VAL A 123 -7.06 15.65 4.34
C VAL A 123 -5.89 14.84 4.91
N THR A 124 -5.88 14.58 6.21
CA THR A 124 -4.79 13.82 6.86
C THR A 124 -4.76 12.38 6.35
N GLY A 125 -5.92 11.75 6.18
CA GLY A 125 -6.02 10.40 5.64
C GLY A 125 -5.49 10.29 4.21
N LEU A 126 -5.85 11.22 3.34
CA LEU A 126 -5.33 11.29 1.96
C LEU A 126 -3.84 11.58 1.95
N MET A 127 -3.41 12.62 2.67
CA MET A 127 -2.00 13.04 2.72
C MET A 127 -1.10 11.95 3.29
N SER A 128 -1.50 11.28 4.37
CA SER A 128 -0.69 10.20 4.94
C SER A 128 -0.47 9.03 3.96
N ASN A 129 -1.47 8.74 3.13
CA ASN A 129 -1.35 7.74 2.07
C ASN A 129 -0.41 8.22 0.96
N ILE A 130 -0.64 9.41 0.43
CA ILE A 130 0.16 9.98 -0.67
C ILE A 130 1.63 10.15 -0.26
N LEU A 131 1.91 10.59 0.96
CA LEU A 131 3.28 10.74 1.47
C LEU A 131 4.01 9.41 1.61
N GLN A 132 3.32 8.32 1.95
CA GLN A 132 3.94 7.01 2.12
C GLN A 132 4.15 6.26 0.79
N THR A 133 3.15 6.24 -0.08
CA THR A 133 3.16 5.41 -1.30
C THR A 133 3.36 6.21 -2.58
N GLY A 134 3.19 7.53 -2.50
CA GLY A 134 3.06 8.39 -3.66
C GLY A 134 1.70 8.22 -4.34
N PHE A 135 1.49 8.97 -5.41
CA PHE A 135 0.28 8.85 -6.22
C PHE A 135 0.37 7.63 -7.14
N ILE A 136 -0.49 6.64 -6.93
CA ILE A 136 -0.54 5.40 -7.72
C ILE A 136 -1.98 5.15 -8.13
N LEU A 137 -2.23 5.14 -9.44
CA LEU A 137 -3.47 4.66 -10.04
C LEU A 137 -3.21 3.26 -10.61
N SER A 138 -3.67 2.24 -9.91
CA SER A 138 -3.56 0.85 -10.36
C SER A 138 -4.95 0.20 -10.34
N GLY A 139 -5.39 -0.31 -11.48
CA GLY A 139 -6.63 -1.07 -11.61
C GLY A 139 -6.48 -2.57 -11.26
N GLU A 140 -5.26 -3.08 -11.17
CA GLU A 140 -5.00 -4.52 -10.97
C GLU A 140 -5.52 -5.07 -9.63
N PRO A 141 -5.49 -4.33 -8.50
CA PRO A 141 -6.08 -4.81 -7.25
C PRO A 141 -7.60 -4.99 -7.30
N LEU A 142 -8.29 -4.37 -8.26
CA LEU A 142 -9.74 -4.45 -8.45
C LEU A 142 -10.18 -5.74 -9.16
N HIS A 143 -9.26 -6.47 -9.79
CA HIS A 143 -9.58 -7.74 -10.40
C HIS A 143 -9.91 -8.78 -9.33
N LEU A 144 -11.11 -9.35 -9.46
CA LEU A 144 -11.57 -10.45 -8.61
C LEU A 144 -10.67 -11.67 -8.82
N LYS A 145 -9.99 -12.08 -7.76
CA LYS A 145 -9.16 -13.31 -7.73
C LYS A 145 -9.93 -14.37 -6.94
N PRO A 146 -10.59 -15.34 -7.60
CA PRO A 146 -11.40 -16.37 -6.92
C PRO A 146 -10.56 -17.23 -5.94
N GLU A 147 -9.25 -17.33 -6.15
CA GLU A 147 -8.31 -17.98 -5.24
C GLU A 147 -8.32 -17.39 -3.81
N ARG A 148 -8.69 -16.12 -3.66
CA ARG A 148 -8.80 -15.46 -2.35
C ARG A 148 -10.03 -15.88 -1.54
N LEU A 149 -10.99 -16.55 -2.16
CA LEU A 149 -12.21 -17.04 -1.52
C LEU A 149 -12.05 -18.42 -0.89
N ASN A 150 -10.87 -19.05 -1.04
CA ASN A 150 -10.61 -20.37 -0.46
C ASN A 150 -10.48 -20.29 1.07
N PRO A 151 -11.41 -20.88 1.85
CA PRO A 151 -11.40 -20.80 3.32
C PRO A 151 -10.18 -21.50 3.94
N ILE A 152 -9.66 -22.53 3.30
CA ILE A 152 -8.48 -23.27 3.79
C ILE A 152 -7.23 -22.39 3.77
N GLU A 153 -7.04 -21.61 2.71
CA GLU A 153 -5.96 -20.63 2.63
C GLU A 153 -6.15 -19.49 3.61
N GLY A 154 -7.41 -19.08 3.86
CA GLY A 154 -7.78 -18.13 4.88
C GLY A 154 -7.33 -18.57 6.27
N PHE A 155 -7.64 -19.81 6.66
CA PHE A 155 -7.20 -20.39 7.94
C PHE A 155 -5.68 -20.46 8.08
N LYS A 156 -4.98 -20.90 7.06
CA LYS A 156 -3.50 -20.96 7.04
C LYS A 156 -2.87 -19.57 7.19
N ARG A 157 -3.53 -18.53 6.68
CA ARG A 157 -3.09 -17.13 6.80
C ARG A 157 -3.25 -16.61 8.23
N ILE A 158 -4.33 -16.97 8.94
CA ILE A 158 -4.58 -16.60 10.34
C ILE A 158 -3.49 -17.19 11.27
N PHE A 159 -3.05 -18.42 11.03
CA PHE A 159 -1.99 -19.09 11.81
C PHE A 159 -0.60 -18.95 11.16
N SER A 160 -0.38 -17.87 10.43
CA SER A 160 0.91 -17.59 9.80
C SER A 160 1.87 -16.85 10.75
N ARG A 161 3.18 -16.95 10.48
CA ARG A 161 4.20 -16.16 11.20
C ARG A 161 3.93 -14.65 11.10
N ARG A 162 3.34 -14.19 9.99
CA ARG A 162 2.93 -12.78 9.83
C ARG A 162 1.82 -12.39 10.80
N ALA A 163 0.83 -13.25 11.02
CA ALA A 163 -0.24 -12.99 11.96
C ALA A 163 0.29 -12.91 13.39
N LEU A 164 1.25 -13.76 13.78
CA LEU A 164 1.90 -13.69 15.10
C LEU A 164 2.65 -12.38 15.30
N ILE A 165 3.42 -11.93 14.29
CA ILE A 165 4.12 -10.63 14.34
C ILE A 165 3.10 -9.48 14.48
N GLN A 166 1.98 -9.55 13.75
CA GLN A 166 0.92 -8.56 13.82
C GLN A 166 0.27 -8.52 15.21
N LEU A 167 0.01 -9.68 15.80
CA LEU A 167 -0.49 -9.80 17.17
C LEU A 167 0.48 -9.15 18.17
N LEU A 168 1.78 -9.47 18.07
CA LEU A 168 2.80 -8.91 18.95
C LEU A 168 2.88 -7.37 18.85
N LYS A 169 2.81 -6.83 17.63
CA LYS A 169 2.74 -5.38 17.39
C LYS A 169 1.49 -4.76 18.03
N SER A 170 0.35 -5.43 17.94
CA SER A 170 -0.91 -4.94 18.54
C SER A 170 -0.84 -4.95 20.07
N LEU A 171 -0.26 -5.99 20.68
CA LEU A 171 -0.02 -6.05 22.11
C LEU A 171 0.95 -4.97 22.57
N ALA A 172 2.03 -4.74 21.83
CA ALA A 172 2.99 -3.67 22.14
C ALA A 172 2.32 -2.29 22.13
N LYS A 173 1.44 -2.00 21.16
CA LYS A 173 0.65 -0.75 21.10
C LYS A 173 -0.26 -0.61 22.33
N LEU A 174 -0.99 -1.66 22.67
CA LEU A 174 -1.83 -1.67 23.87
C LEU A 174 -1.03 -1.35 25.11
N MET A 175 0.15 -1.95 25.28
CA MET A 175 1.03 -1.69 26.42
C MET A 175 1.51 -0.24 26.45
N VAL A 176 1.87 0.35 25.30
CA VAL A 176 2.28 1.76 25.19
C VAL A 176 1.14 2.68 25.64
N VAL A 177 -0.07 2.49 25.12
CA VAL A 177 -1.26 3.27 25.50
C VAL A 177 -1.55 3.13 27.00
N LEU A 178 -1.49 1.90 27.53
CA LEU A 178 -1.76 1.62 28.94
C LEU A 178 -0.72 2.29 29.86
N ILE A 179 0.56 2.25 29.50
CA ILE A 179 1.62 2.92 30.25
C ILE A 179 1.40 4.44 30.27
N ILE A 180 1.11 5.06 29.13
CA ILE A 180 0.86 6.50 29.04
C ILE A 180 -0.35 6.88 29.88
N THR A 181 -1.46 6.13 29.75
CA THR A 181 -2.68 6.35 30.52
C THR A 181 -2.38 6.26 32.01
N ARG A 182 -1.68 5.21 32.45
CA ARG A 182 -1.29 5.04 33.85
C ARG A 182 -0.44 6.19 34.39
N LEU A 183 0.56 6.64 33.62
CA LEU A 183 1.43 7.76 33.98
C LEU A 183 0.63 9.06 34.12
N LEU A 184 -0.27 9.33 33.19
CA LEU A 184 -1.12 10.52 33.22
C LEU A 184 -2.10 10.46 34.40
N VAL A 185 -2.82 9.36 34.56
CA VAL A 185 -3.74 9.19 35.71
C VAL A 185 -3.01 9.37 37.03
N LYS A 186 -1.84 8.74 37.21
CA LYS A 186 -1.03 8.89 38.44
C LYS A 186 -0.62 10.34 38.66
N LYS A 187 -0.20 11.05 37.61
CA LYS A 187 0.21 12.46 37.70
C LYS A 187 -0.91 13.40 38.05
N PHE A 188 -2.12 13.14 37.56
CA PHE A 188 -3.30 14.00 37.76
C PHE A 188 -4.31 13.44 38.73
N LEU A 189 -3.96 12.39 39.51
CA LEU A 189 -4.86 11.71 40.41
C LEU A 189 -5.54 12.69 41.39
N ASN A 190 -4.77 13.61 41.98
CA ASN A 190 -5.31 14.61 42.93
C ASN A 190 -6.33 15.55 42.26
N ARG A 191 -6.13 15.93 40.97
CA ARG A 191 -7.10 16.76 40.26
C ARG A 191 -8.35 15.97 39.89
N ILE A 192 -8.19 14.68 39.55
CA ILE A 192 -9.31 13.80 39.23
C ILE A 192 -10.18 13.55 40.48
N THR A 193 -9.57 13.35 41.64
CA THR A 193 -10.33 13.16 42.89
C THR A 193 -11.06 14.41 43.35
N LEU A 194 -10.53 15.59 43.02
CA LEU A 194 -11.18 16.88 43.35
C LEU A 194 -12.27 17.30 42.37
N LEU A 195 -12.44 16.59 41.21
CA LEU A 195 -13.45 16.93 40.21
C LEU A 195 -14.87 17.06 40.78
N SER A 196 -15.23 16.24 41.76
CA SER A 196 -16.53 16.28 42.40
C SER A 196 -16.78 17.53 43.28
N LEU A 197 -15.71 18.24 43.63
CA LEU A 197 -15.75 19.46 44.46
C LEU A 197 -15.56 20.74 43.61
N MET A 198 -15.26 20.60 42.33
CA MET A 198 -15.04 21.72 41.41
C MET A 198 -16.38 22.23 40.83
N GLU A 199 -16.42 23.50 40.45
CA GLU A 199 -17.50 24.00 39.63
C GLU A 199 -17.55 23.30 38.27
N MET A 200 -18.74 23.21 37.70
CA MET A 200 -18.97 22.47 36.45
C MET A 200 -18.04 22.92 35.29
N GLU A 201 -17.83 24.24 35.18
CA GLU A 201 -16.98 24.81 34.14
C GLU A 201 -15.51 24.43 34.33
N GLU A 202 -14.99 24.52 35.53
CA GLU A 202 -13.61 24.08 35.87
C GLU A 202 -13.43 22.57 35.65
N GLY A 203 -14.43 21.76 36.11
CA GLY A 203 -14.39 20.31 35.92
C GLY A 203 -14.33 19.90 34.46
N ILE A 204 -15.14 20.53 33.61
CA ILE A 204 -15.09 20.32 32.14
C ILE A 204 -13.71 20.70 31.58
N GLY A 205 -13.13 21.81 32.04
CA GLY A 205 -11.79 22.26 31.65
C GLY A 205 -10.70 21.23 31.99
N VAL A 206 -10.76 20.67 33.22
CA VAL A 206 -9.81 19.62 33.66
C VAL A 206 -9.96 18.35 32.82
N ILE A 207 -11.18 17.89 32.58
CA ILE A 207 -11.45 16.72 31.74
C ILE A 207 -10.93 16.94 30.32
N GLY A 208 -11.24 18.09 29.72
CA GLY A 208 -10.77 18.46 28.39
C GLY A 208 -9.25 18.48 28.28
N TYR A 209 -8.58 19.08 29.27
CA TYR A 209 -7.13 19.10 29.36
C TYR A 209 -6.52 17.69 29.46
N LEU A 210 -7.10 16.82 30.31
CA LEU A 210 -6.64 15.44 30.45
C LEU A 210 -6.84 14.64 29.16
N ALA A 211 -7.99 14.79 28.52
CA ALA A 211 -8.27 14.14 27.25
C ALA A 211 -7.27 14.57 26.16
N MET A 212 -6.98 15.88 26.06
CA MET A 212 -5.98 16.41 25.13
C MET A 212 -4.58 15.86 25.40
N ARG A 213 -4.15 15.85 26.67
CA ARG A 213 -2.85 15.29 27.06
C ARG A 213 -2.75 13.81 26.74
N LEU A 214 -3.83 13.06 26.99
CA LEU A 214 -3.88 11.63 26.66
C LEU A 214 -3.79 11.43 25.14
N GLY A 215 -4.63 12.12 24.38
CA GLY A 215 -4.69 11.98 22.92
C GLY A 215 -3.38 12.34 22.24
N LEU A 216 -2.80 13.50 22.57
CA LEU A 216 -1.52 13.94 22.01
C LEU A 216 -0.36 13.05 22.47
N GLY A 217 -0.35 12.62 23.75
CA GLY A 217 0.68 11.74 24.28
C GLY A 217 0.65 10.35 23.63
N CYS A 218 -0.54 9.76 23.50
CA CYS A 218 -0.72 8.49 22.79
C CYS A 218 -0.38 8.63 21.32
N GLY A 219 -0.83 9.72 20.66
CA GLY A 219 -0.54 9.98 19.27
C GLY A 219 0.96 10.11 18.97
N ALA A 220 1.69 10.85 19.82
CA ALA A 220 3.14 10.99 19.71
C ALA A 220 3.87 9.65 19.91
N ALA A 221 3.47 8.87 20.90
CA ALA A 221 4.08 7.56 21.14
C ALA A 221 3.78 6.57 20.00
N LEU A 222 2.53 6.55 19.50
CA LEU A 222 2.15 5.73 18.35
C LEU A 222 2.87 6.19 17.07
N LEU A 223 3.19 7.47 16.94
CA LEU A 223 3.99 7.95 15.81
C LEU A 223 5.40 7.36 15.85
N ILE A 224 6.05 7.30 17.03
CA ILE A 224 7.37 6.66 17.17
C ILE A 224 7.29 5.18 16.79
N VAL A 225 6.28 4.46 17.27
CA VAL A 225 6.04 3.06 16.90
C VAL A 225 5.80 2.93 15.39
N GLY A 226 5.06 3.85 14.80
CA GLY A 226 4.78 3.90 13.35
C GLY A 226 6.05 4.13 12.52
N LEU A 227 6.98 4.98 12.98
CA LEU A 227 8.27 5.18 12.33
C LEU A 227 9.13 3.91 12.33
N MET A 228 9.11 3.14 13.42
CA MET A 228 9.76 1.83 13.45
C MET A 228 9.07 0.82 12.53
N ASP A 229 7.72 0.85 12.49
CA ASP A 229 6.95 -0.04 11.61
C ASP A 229 7.21 0.23 10.13
N ILE A 230 7.34 1.50 9.68
CA ILE A 230 7.59 1.79 8.26
C ILE A 230 8.97 1.28 7.82
N LEU A 231 9.99 1.34 8.70
CA LEU A 231 11.31 0.79 8.41
C LEU A 231 11.23 -0.74 8.23
N TYR A 232 10.49 -1.41 9.10
CA TYR A 232 10.24 -2.84 9.00
C TYR A 232 9.47 -3.21 7.72
N GLN A 233 8.39 -2.48 7.40
CA GLN A 233 7.57 -2.71 6.19
C GLN A 233 8.40 -2.50 4.91
N ARG A 234 9.25 -1.48 4.90
CA ARG A 234 10.18 -1.24 3.79
C ARG A 234 11.17 -2.40 3.61
N TRP A 235 11.76 -2.86 4.70
CA TRP A 235 12.67 -4.00 4.66
C TRP A 235 11.98 -5.29 4.20
N GLU A 236 10.81 -5.59 4.74
CA GLU A 236 10.02 -6.77 4.34
C GLU A 236 9.61 -6.70 2.87
N HIS A 237 9.21 -5.52 2.39
CA HIS A 237 8.87 -5.28 0.99
C HIS A 237 10.07 -5.52 0.07
N GLU A 238 11.24 -4.94 0.35
CA GLU A 238 12.46 -5.19 -0.43
C GLU A 238 12.81 -6.67 -0.44
N ARG A 239 12.70 -7.36 0.71
CA ARG A 239 12.94 -8.79 0.81
C ARG A 239 11.95 -9.61 0.00
N SER A 240 10.70 -9.21 -0.07
CA SER A 240 9.68 -9.89 -0.88
C SER A 240 9.90 -9.76 -2.39
N LEU A 241 10.64 -8.75 -2.82
CA LEU A 241 10.98 -8.47 -4.21
C LEU A 241 12.32 -9.08 -4.64
N MET A 242 13.08 -9.70 -3.71
CA MET A 242 14.37 -10.32 -4.02
C MET A 242 14.25 -11.33 -5.15
N MET A 243 15.31 -11.43 -5.94
CA MET A 243 15.40 -12.22 -7.16
C MET A 243 16.50 -13.29 -7.06
N SER A 244 16.37 -14.36 -7.82
CA SER A 244 17.46 -15.30 -8.03
C SER A 244 18.45 -14.73 -9.06
N LYS A 245 19.68 -15.25 -9.08
CA LYS A 245 20.68 -14.88 -10.09
C LYS A 245 20.21 -15.18 -11.51
N GLU A 246 19.40 -16.22 -11.67
CA GLU A 246 18.83 -16.61 -12.96
C GLU A 246 17.75 -15.63 -13.42
N GLU A 247 16.86 -15.21 -12.51
CA GLU A 247 15.83 -14.20 -12.79
C GLU A 247 16.47 -12.86 -13.25
N ILE A 248 17.58 -12.43 -12.61
CA ILE A 248 18.29 -11.21 -13.02
C ILE A 248 18.90 -11.38 -14.42
N LYS A 249 19.55 -12.52 -14.69
CA LYS A 249 20.16 -12.81 -15.99
C LYS A 249 19.10 -12.83 -17.11
N GLU A 250 17.94 -13.41 -16.86
CA GLU A 250 16.83 -13.40 -17.81
C GLU A 250 16.28 -11.97 -18.02
N GLU A 251 16.15 -11.20 -16.96
CA GLU A 251 15.67 -9.81 -17.05
C GLU A 251 16.66 -8.94 -17.84
N MET A 252 17.97 -9.09 -17.60
CA MET A 252 19.01 -8.41 -18.39
C MET A 252 18.94 -8.78 -19.87
N LYS A 253 18.78 -10.09 -20.18
CA LYS A 253 18.59 -10.53 -21.57
C LYS A 253 17.35 -9.89 -22.23
N ARG A 254 16.28 -9.73 -21.48
CA ARG A 254 15.06 -9.06 -21.98
C ARG A 254 15.23 -7.55 -22.19
N MET A 255 16.06 -6.89 -21.37
CA MET A 255 16.29 -5.44 -21.49
C MET A 255 17.32 -5.11 -22.57
N GLU A 256 18.41 -5.86 -22.64
CA GLU A 256 19.50 -5.59 -23.58
C GLU A 256 19.33 -6.29 -24.93
N GLY A 257 18.39 -7.24 -25.00
CA GLY A 257 18.26 -8.19 -26.10
C GLY A 257 19.35 -9.28 -26.01
N ASP A 258 19.09 -10.44 -26.60
CA ASP A 258 20.05 -11.53 -26.63
C ASP A 258 21.27 -11.10 -27.49
N PRO A 259 22.50 -11.07 -26.91
CA PRO A 259 23.71 -10.70 -27.64
C PRO A 259 23.92 -11.56 -28.91
N GLN A 260 23.53 -12.85 -28.84
CA GLN A 260 23.59 -13.74 -30.01
C GLN A 260 22.60 -13.33 -31.10
N LEU A 261 21.40 -12.90 -30.73
CA LEU A 261 20.41 -12.41 -31.69
C LEU A 261 20.89 -11.12 -32.37
N ARG A 262 21.48 -10.20 -31.62
CA ARG A 262 22.07 -8.96 -32.17
C ARG A 262 23.24 -9.27 -33.12
N ALA A 263 24.09 -10.24 -32.74
CA ALA A 263 25.18 -10.66 -33.61
C ALA A 263 24.64 -11.24 -34.93
N ARG A 264 23.65 -12.13 -34.89
CA ARG A 264 22.99 -12.70 -36.06
C ARG A 264 22.29 -11.64 -36.93
N ILE A 265 21.64 -10.68 -36.32
CA ILE A 265 21.00 -9.57 -37.09
C ILE A 265 22.06 -8.73 -37.78
N ARG A 266 23.17 -8.37 -37.13
CA ARG A 266 24.28 -7.63 -37.74
C ARG A 266 24.93 -8.42 -38.88
N GLU A 267 25.12 -9.72 -38.69
CA GLU A 267 25.68 -10.59 -39.74
C GLU A 267 24.76 -10.67 -40.94
N ARG A 268 23.46 -10.87 -40.78
CA ARG A 268 22.49 -10.83 -41.87
C ARG A 268 22.43 -9.45 -42.57
N GLN A 269 22.50 -8.37 -41.81
CA GLN A 269 22.56 -7.03 -42.39
C GLN A 269 23.82 -6.85 -43.28
N ARG A 270 24.99 -7.32 -42.84
CA ARG A 270 26.23 -7.30 -43.61
C ARG A 270 26.09 -8.16 -44.86
N GLN A 271 25.51 -9.36 -44.75
CA GLN A 271 25.29 -10.24 -45.92
C GLN A 271 24.33 -9.59 -46.93
N MET A 272 23.25 -8.96 -46.47
CA MET A 272 22.33 -8.26 -47.37
C MET A 272 22.98 -7.02 -48.02
N ALA A 273 23.78 -6.25 -47.28
CA ALA A 273 24.52 -5.13 -47.84
C ALA A 273 25.53 -5.59 -48.87
N ALA A 274 26.27 -6.68 -48.60
CA ALA A 274 27.20 -7.28 -49.55
C ALA A 274 26.50 -7.78 -50.83
N ARG A 275 25.32 -8.41 -50.68
CA ARG A 275 24.53 -8.84 -51.86
C ARG A 275 24.09 -7.64 -52.73
N ARG A 276 23.56 -6.58 -52.09
CA ARG A 276 23.16 -5.37 -52.81
C ARG A 276 24.34 -4.72 -53.53
N MET A 277 25.51 -4.62 -52.88
CA MET A 277 26.72 -4.14 -53.52
C MET A 277 27.09 -4.99 -54.75
N MET A 278 27.00 -6.34 -54.67
CA MET A 278 27.29 -7.21 -55.78
C MET A 278 26.25 -7.12 -56.91
N GLU A 279 24.98 -6.81 -56.60
CA GLU A 279 23.93 -6.57 -57.60
C GLU A 279 24.11 -5.24 -58.35
N ASP A 280 24.75 -4.25 -57.73
CA ASP A 280 25.00 -2.96 -58.34
C ASP A 280 26.29 -2.91 -59.16
N VAL A 281 27.28 -3.82 -58.92
CA VAL A 281 28.54 -3.94 -59.69
C VAL A 281 28.30 -4.11 -61.20
N PRO A 282 27.35 -4.94 -61.69
CA PRO A 282 27.09 -5.07 -63.13
C PRO A 282 26.48 -3.84 -63.77
N LYS A 283 25.98 -2.89 -63.00
CA LYS A 283 25.37 -1.63 -63.49
C LYS A 283 26.34 -0.46 -63.45
N ALA A 284 27.55 -0.67 -62.93
CA ALA A 284 28.55 0.39 -62.83
C ALA A 284 29.22 0.64 -64.19
N ASP A 285 29.35 1.90 -64.54
CA ASP A 285 30.01 2.32 -65.80
C ASP A 285 31.52 2.06 -65.80
N LEU A 286 32.14 1.98 -64.61
CA LEU A 286 33.56 1.70 -64.45
C LEU A 286 33.80 1.02 -63.09
N VAL A 287 34.66 -0.02 -63.11
CA VAL A 287 35.12 -0.70 -61.89
C VAL A 287 36.61 -0.45 -61.72
N VAL A 288 36.98 0.27 -60.68
CA VAL A 288 38.40 0.49 -60.34
C VAL A 288 38.84 -0.57 -59.31
N THR A 289 39.79 -1.39 -59.68
CA THR A 289 40.35 -2.41 -58.82
C THR A 289 41.70 -1.99 -58.28
N ASN A 290 41.87 -2.01 -56.97
CA ASN A 290 43.17 -1.87 -56.35
C ASN A 290 43.82 -3.28 -56.30
N PRO A 291 44.98 -3.48 -56.91
CA PRO A 291 45.56 -4.82 -57.12
C PRO A 291 45.87 -5.60 -55.87
N SER A 292 45.81 -4.98 -54.72
CA SER A 292 46.15 -5.68 -53.48
C SER A 292 44.99 -6.12 -52.62
N GLN A 293 43.81 -5.46 -52.60
CA GLN A 293 42.75 -5.85 -51.67
C GLN A 293 41.31 -5.32 -51.91
N TYR A 294 41.05 -4.29 -52.73
CA TYR A 294 39.73 -3.67 -52.86
C TYR A 294 39.32 -3.37 -54.31
N ALA A 295 38.03 -3.55 -54.61
CA ALA A 295 37.40 -3.07 -55.85
C ALA A 295 36.34 -2.02 -55.49
N VAL A 296 36.29 -0.89 -56.16
CA VAL A 296 35.28 0.16 -55.99
C VAL A 296 34.58 0.35 -57.34
N ALA A 297 33.25 0.27 -57.30
CA ALA A 297 32.38 0.40 -58.47
C ALA A 297 31.59 1.71 -58.38
#